data_397b210b9b24cfff47efc5ff78f2f5e5
#
_entry.id   397b210b9b24cfff47efc5ff78f2f5e5
#
_cell.length_a   1.000
_cell.length_b   1.000
_cell.length_c   1.000
_cell.angle_alpha   90.00
_cell.angle_beta   90.00
_cell.angle_gamma   90.00
#
_symmetry.space_group_name_H-M   'P 1'
#
loop_
_entity.id
_entity.type
_entity.pdbx_description
1 polymer ?
#
loop_
_entity_poly.entity_id
_entity_poly.type
_entity_poly.pdbx_seq_one_letter_code
_entity_poly.pdbx_strand_id
1 'polypeptide(L)' 'MFAYILKTLPPSANFVFYVLERNGPMPRYRLLNETNLPDRTLGYALDNLLKKGLVVRVSDGKDKRLRIYQIPSPIIVT' A
#
# COMPACT_ATOMS: atom_id res chain seq x y z
N MET A 1 -15.74 6.16 8.60
CA MET A 1 -15.74 5.35 7.38
C MET A 1 -14.39 4.78 7.09
N PHE A 2 -13.39 5.63 6.99
CA PHE A 2 -12.03 5.18 6.71
C PHE A 2 -11.53 4.22 7.79
N ALA A 3 -11.73 4.59 9.04
CA ALA A 3 -11.30 3.74 10.16
C ALA A 3 -12.03 2.40 10.15
N TYR A 4 -13.28 2.41 9.73
CA TYR A 4 -14.06 1.18 9.65
C TYR A 4 -13.46 0.24 8.61
N ILE A 5 -13.08 0.78 7.46
CA ILE A 5 -12.48 -0.04 6.40
C ILE A 5 -11.17 -0.65 6.90
N LEU A 6 -10.35 0.14 7.58
CA LEU A 6 -9.09 -0.36 8.11
C LEU A 6 -9.30 -1.50 9.11
N LYS A 7 -10.37 -1.43 9.89
CA LYS A 7 -10.67 -2.48 10.86
C LYS A 7 -11.05 -3.80 10.22
N THR A 8 -11.50 -3.78 8.97
CA THR A 8 -11.88 -5.00 8.27
C THR A 8 -10.72 -5.65 7.53
N LEU A 9 -9.55 -5.02 7.54
CA LEU A 9 -8.39 -5.54 6.83
C LEU A 9 -7.65 -6.56 7.69
N PRO A 10 -6.98 -7.53 7.05
CA PRO A 10 -6.06 -8.40 7.78
C PRO A 10 -4.95 -7.57 8.43
N PRO A 11 -4.35 -8.05 9.51
CA PRO A 11 -3.28 -7.29 10.19
C PRO A 11 -2.12 -6.92 9.27
N SER A 12 -1.74 -7.81 8.35
CA SER A 12 -0.64 -7.51 7.43
C SER A 12 -0.98 -6.35 6.51
N ALA A 13 -2.23 -6.27 6.05
CA ALA A 13 -2.65 -5.16 5.19
C ALA A 13 -2.66 -3.86 5.97
N ASN A 14 -3.13 -3.88 7.20
CA ASN A 14 -3.08 -2.69 8.06
C ASN A 14 -1.66 -2.21 8.25
N PHE A 15 -0.74 -3.13 8.48
CA PHE A 15 0.65 -2.79 8.68
C PHE A 15 1.26 -2.15 7.44
N VAL A 16 1.02 -2.75 6.27
CA VAL A 16 1.52 -2.20 5.01
C VAL A 16 0.95 -0.80 4.77
N PHE A 17 -0.32 -0.65 5.01
CA PHE A 17 -0.96 0.66 4.85
C PHE A 17 -0.29 1.71 5.74
N TYR A 18 -0.06 1.34 7.00
CA TYR A 18 0.60 2.23 7.95
C TYR A 18 1.99 2.65 7.46
N VAL A 19 2.76 1.68 6.95
CA VAL A 19 4.10 1.96 6.45
C VAL A 19 4.05 2.92 5.26
N LEU A 20 3.12 2.71 4.35
CA LEU A 20 2.95 3.62 3.22
C LEU A 20 2.50 5.00 3.66
N GLU A 21 1.64 5.06 4.66
CA GLU A 21 1.17 6.34 5.17
C GLU A 21 2.32 7.14 5.77
N ARG A 22 3.21 6.48 6.50
CA ARG A 22 4.31 7.15 7.17
C ARG A 22 5.46 7.50 6.24
N ASN A 23 5.73 6.65 5.26
CA ASN A 23 6.94 6.81 4.44
C ASN A 23 6.66 7.30 3.04
N GLY A 24 5.40 7.31 2.63
CA GLY A 24 5.05 7.75 1.29
C GLY A 24 5.17 6.66 0.25
N PRO A 25 5.01 7.01 -1.02
CA PRO A 25 5.04 6.02 -2.09
C PRO A 25 6.36 5.27 -2.13
N MET A 26 6.28 3.96 -2.38
CA MET A 26 7.50 3.17 -2.51
C MET A 26 7.24 1.92 -3.35
N PRO A 27 8.30 1.41 -3.99
CA PRO A 27 8.19 0.19 -4.77
C PRO A 27 8.13 -1.03 -3.87
N ARG A 28 7.76 -2.16 -4.46
CA ARG A 28 7.57 -3.39 -3.71
C ARG A 28 8.82 -3.82 -2.95
N TYR A 29 10.01 -3.69 -3.57
CA TYR A 29 11.22 -4.14 -2.89
C TYR A 29 11.49 -3.33 -1.61
N ARG A 30 11.13 -2.05 -1.63
CA ARG A 30 11.28 -1.23 -0.43
C ARG A 30 10.26 -1.61 0.63
N LEU A 31 9.05 -1.95 0.21
CA LEU A 31 8.05 -2.43 1.16
C LEU A 31 8.49 -3.71 1.84
N LEU A 32 9.14 -4.61 1.09
CA LEU A 32 9.68 -5.82 1.70
C LEU A 32 10.69 -5.49 2.78
N ASN A 33 11.59 -4.55 2.49
CA ASN A 33 12.60 -4.14 3.46
C ASN A 33 11.98 -3.46 4.68
N GLU A 34 11.04 -2.56 4.44
CA GLU A 34 10.48 -1.78 5.53
C GLU A 34 9.56 -2.59 6.42
N THR A 35 8.85 -3.55 5.87
CA THR A 35 7.89 -4.33 6.63
C THR A 35 8.45 -5.63 7.18
N ASN A 36 9.51 -6.15 6.56
CA ASN A 36 10.06 -7.47 6.89
C ASN A 36 9.05 -8.60 6.74
N LEU A 37 8.01 -8.37 5.97
CA LEU A 37 7.03 -9.41 5.72
C LEU A 37 7.56 -10.39 4.68
N PRO A 38 7.16 -11.66 4.74
CA PRO A 38 7.45 -12.58 3.64
C PRO A 38 6.85 -12.04 2.35
N ASP A 39 7.51 -12.32 1.22
CA ASP A 39 7.06 -11.82 -0.06
C ASP A 39 5.60 -12.16 -0.34
N ARG A 40 5.22 -13.39 -0.04
CA ARG A 40 3.85 -13.85 -0.25
C ARG A 40 2.86 -13.05 0.60
N THR A 41 3.21 -12.82 1.86
CA THR A 41 2.35 -12.08 2.77
C THR A 41 2.20 -10.64 2.30
N LEU A 42 3.29 -10.03 1.86
CA LEU A 42 3.23 -8.67 1.33
C LEU A 42 2.33 -8.60 0.10
N GLY A 43 2.48 -9.57 -0.81
CA GLY A 43 1.64 -9.61 -1.99
C GLY A 43 0.16 -9.70 -1.64
N TYR A 44 -0.15 -10.52 -0.66
CA TYR A 44 -1.52 -10.69 -0.20
C TYR A 44 -2.07 -9.39 0.40
N ALA A 45 -1.24 -8.74 1.22
CA ALA A 45 -1.62 -7.48 1.85
C ALA A 45 -1.88 -6.40 0.80
N LEU A 46 -0.98 -6.29 -0.18
CA LEU A 46 -1.13 -5.30 -1.24
C LEU A 46 -2.38 -5.57 -2.08
N ASP A 47 -2.66 -6.83 -2.36
CA ASP A 47 -3.86 -7.18 -3.11
C ASP A 47 -5.11 -6.74 -2.37
N ASN A 48 -5.17 -6.96 -1.08
CA ASN A 48 -6.29 -6.50 -0.26
C ASN A 48 -6.45 -5.00 -0.32
N LEU A 49 -5.34 -4.28 -0.19
CA LEU A 49 -5.40 -2.82 -0.20
C LEU A 49 -5.81 -2.27 -1.56
N LEU A 50 -5.32 -2.89 -2.63
CA LEU A 50 -5.71 -2.48 -3.98
C LEU A 50 -7.20 -2.71 -4.23
N LYS A 51 -7.72 -3.85 -3.81
CA LYS A 51 -9.13 -4.16 -3.99
C LYS A 51 -10.03 -3.22 -3.24
N LYS A 52 -9.59 -2.72 -2.11
CA LYS A 52 -10.38 -1.80 -1.31
C LYS A 52 -10.19 -0.35 -1.73
N GLY A 53 -9.33 -0.09 -2.70
CA GLY A 53 -9.08 1.26 -3.17
C GLY A 53 -8.27 2.11 -2.21
N LEU A 54 -7.64 1.49 -1.22
CA LEU A 54 -6.84 2.21 -0.22
C LEU A 54 -5.43 2.49 -0.70
N VAL A 55 -4.98 1.76 -1.71
CA VAL A 55 -3.67 1.90 -2.30
C VAL A 55 -3.82 1.80 -3.81
N VAL A 56 -3.03 2.56 -4.54
CA VAL A 56 -2.98 2.46 -6.00
C VAL A 56 -1.57 2.09 -6.42
N ARG A 57 -1.47 1.51 -7.59
CA ARG A 57 -0.20 1.07 -8.15
C ARG A 57 0.05 1.83 -9.43
N VAL A 58 1.17 2.53 -9.48
CA VAL A 58 1.52 3.32 -10.66
C VAL A 58 2.88 2.88 -11.16
N SER A 59 3.12 3.10 -12.46
CA SER A 59 4.43 2.80 -13.03
C SER A 59 5.40 3.91 -12.69
N ASP A 60 6.66 3.54 -12.45
CA ASP A 60 7.72 4.51 -12.34
C ASP A 60 7.93 5.16 -13.70
N GLY A 61 8.03 6.48 -13.73
CA GLY A 61 8.23 7.19 -14.97
C GLY A 61 9.52 6.84 -15.67
N LYS A 62 10.54 6.41 -14.93
CA LYS A 62 11.85 6.08 -15.50
C LYS A 62 11.99 4.60 -15.81
N ASP A 63 11.33 3.75 -15.07
CA ASP A 63 11.40 2.30 -15.28
C ASP A 63 9.99 1.76 -15.26
N LYS A 64 9.49 1.42 -16.43
CA LYS A 64 8.11 0.95 -16.56
C LYS A 64 7.88 -0.41 -15.91
N ARG A 65 8.94 -1.14 -15.60
CA ARG A 65 8.80 -2.42 -14.93
C ARG A 65 8.63 -2.25 -13.42
N LEU A 66 8.98 -1.08 -12.91
CA LEU A 66 8.89 -0.80 -11.49
C LEU A 66 7.51 -0.26 -11.15
N ARG A 67 6.87 -0.88 -10.22
CA ARG A 67 5.56 -0.43 -9.74
C ARG A 67 5.72 0.24 -8.40
N ILE A 68 5.15 1.44 -8.31
CA ILE A 68 5.16 2.22 -7.07
C ILE A 68 3.79 2.09 -6.44
N TYR A 69 3.75 1.72 -5.18
CA TYR A 69 2.50 1.65 -4.43
C TYR A 69 2.36 2.91 -3.61
N GLN A 70 1.19 3.49 -3.63
CA GLN A 70 0.98 4.74 -2.90
C GLN A 70 -0.48 4.84 -2.47
N ILE A 71 -0.69 5.60 -1.42
CA ILE A 71 -2.03 5.93 -0.96
C ILE A 71 -2.52 7.06 -1.86
N PRO A 72 -3.70 6.92 -2.48
CA PRO A 72 -4.22 8.00 -3.32
C PRO A 72 -4.34 9.27 -2.49
N SER A 73 -4.06 10.39 -3.11
CA SER A 73 -4.21 11.66 -2.44
C SER A 73 -5.62 11.77 -1.89
N PRO A 74 -5.76 12.09 -0.61
CA PRO A 74 -7.10 12.26 -0.09
C PRO A 74 -7.80 13.37 -0.87
N ILE A 75 -8.99 13.08 -1.29
CA ILE A 75 -9.80 14.13 -1.87
C ILE A 75 -10.17 15.02 -0.72
N ILE A 76 -9.56 16.16 -0.71
CA ILE A 76 -9.90 17.12 0.32
C ILE A 76 -11.20 17.74 -0.09
N VAL A 77 -12.22 17.27 0.53
CA VAL A 77 -13.53 17.88 0.36
C VAL A 77 -13.59 18.97 1.38
N THR A 78 -13.55 20.13 0.90
CA THR A 78 -13.72 21.26 1.79
C THR A 78 -15.11 21.80 1.63
#